data_98d5078fd2174831b7b94325632e6194
#
_entry.id   98d5078fd2174831b7b94325632e6194
#
_cell.length_a   1.000
_cell.length_b   1.000
_cell.length_c   1.000
_cell.angle_alpha   90.00
_cell.angle_beta   90.00
_cell.angle_gamma   90.00
#
_symmetry.space_group_name_H-M   'P 1'
#
loop_
_entity.id
_entity.type
_entity.pdbx_description
1 polymer ?
#
loop_
_entity_poly.entity_id
_entity_poly.type
_entity_poly.pdbx_seq_one_letter_code
_entity_poly.pdbx_strand_id
1 'polypeptide(L)'
;IMVHYDLRKEPHPMHQIKKFVKTETVLCIFSLLALISLFLVPPDAAYLDYIDFRTLAILFCLMAVMAGFQENGLFAVIAQSILCHVKNIRQILSVLVLLCFFCSMFITNDVALITFVPLTIIVFHMLDAKLKKWLIPTIVLQTIAANLGSMLTPLGNPQNLYLYEKSGSDIGSFLLLMLPFTFVSLLLLCAWTVSYTHLRAHETSQD
;
A
#
# COMPACT_ATOMS: atom_id res chain seq x y z
N ILE A 1 29.65 -21.92 -38.67
CA ILE A 1 29.57 -21.71 -37.22
C ILE A 1 28.21 -22.23 -36.78
N MET A 2 28.21 -23.47 -36.29
CA MET A 2 27.01 -24.18 -35.83
C MET A 2 26.73 -23.69 -34.40
N VAL A 3 25.68 -22.91 -34.20
CA VAL A 3 25.22 -22.51 -32.85
C VAL A 3 24.52 -23.72 -32.25
N HIS A 4 25.14 -24.39 -31.30
CA HIS A 4 24.52 -25.41 -30.47
C HIS A 4 23.40 -24.76 -29.63
N TYR A 5 22.17 -24.98 -30.04
CA TYR A 5 20.97 -24.68 -29.25
C TYR A 5 20.89 -25.74 -28.17
N ASP A 6 21.40 -25.39 -26.98
CA ASP A 6 21.29 -26.21 -25.75
C ASP A 6 19.80 -26.24 -25.37
N LEU A 7 19.12 -27.30 -25.75
CA LEU A 7 17.77 -27.64 -25.28
C LEU A 7 17.86 -27.90 -23.75
N ARG A 8 17.89 -26.86 -22.96
CA ARG A 8 17.75 -26.95 -21.52
C ARG A 8 16.48 -27.72 -21.21
N LYS A 9 16.68 -28.91 -20.62
CA LYS A 9 15.62 -29.78 -20.08
C LYS A 9 14.60 -28.91 -19.34
N GLU A 10 13.40 -28.83 -19.86
CA GLU A 10 12.26 -28.27 -19.14
C GLU A 10 12.22 -28.91 -17.76
N PRO A 11 12.18 -28.14 -16.66
CA PRO A 11 12.15 -28.72 -15.33
C PRO A 11 10.89 -29.57 -15.18
N HIS A 12 11.06 -30.81 -14.71
CA HIS A 12 10.00 -31.79 -14.51
C HIS A 12 8.75 -31.13 -13.89
N PRO A 13 7.54 -31.35 -14.40
CA PRO A 13 6.30 -30.68 -13.97
C PRO A 13 6.10 -30.77 -12.46
N MET A 14 6.53 -31.85 -11.81
CA MET A 14 6.49 -32.00 -10.35
C MET A 14 7.41 -30.99 -9.61
N HIS A 15 8.51 -30.56 -10.20
CA HIS A 15 9.40 -29.59 -9.60
C HIS A 15 8.80 -28.17 -9.66
N GLN A 16 8.09 -27.86 -10.77
CA GLN A 16 7.38 -26.60 -10.92
C GLN A 16 6.21 -26.50 -9.92
N ILE A 17 5.42 -27.57 -9.75
CA ILE A 17 4.34 -27.65 -8.77
C ILE A 17 4.86 -27.47 -7.34
N LYS A 18 5.94 -28.18 -6.96
CA LYS A 18 6.55 -28.03 -5.63
C LYS A 18 7.08 -26.61 -5.39
N LYS A 19 7.65 -25.97 -6.40
CA LYS A 19 8.11 -24.58 -6.32
C LYS A 19 6.92 -23.64 -6.17
N PHE A 20 5.85 -23.81 -6.95
CA PHE A 20 4.62 -23.03 -6.88
C PHE A 20 3.98 -23.13 -5.48
N VAL A 21 3.78 -24.34 -4.96
CA VAL A 21 3.22 -24.57 -3.61
C VAL A 21 4.05 -23.91 -2.52
N LYS A 22 5.40 -23.91 -2.64
CA LYS A 22 6.27 -23.21 -1.68
C LYS A 22 6.22 -21.69 -1.79
N THR A 23 6.08 -21.17 -3.01
CA THR A 23 6.04 -19.72 -3.26
C THR A 23 4.67 -19.16 -2.88
N GLU A 24 3.59 -19.87 -3.26
CA GLU A 24 2.21 -19.44 -3.09
C GLU A 24 1.46 -20.31 -2.05
N THR A 25 2.12 -20.55 -0.91
CA THR A 25 1.57 -21.44 0.15
C THR A 25 0.19 -20.99 0.63
N VAL A 26 0.03 -19.67 0.83
CA VAL A 26 -1.25 -19.08 1.29
C VAL A 26 -2.35 -19.34 0.28
N LEU A 27 -2.08 -19.09 -1.00
CA LEU A 27 -3.03 -19.36 -2.09
C LEU A 27 -3.42 -20.83 -2.15
N CYS A 28 -2.47 -21.75 -2.02
CA CYS A 28 -2.74 -23.19 -2.02
C CYS A 28 -3.63 -23.63 -0.84
N ILE A 29 -3.36 -23.10 0.36
CA ILE A 29 -4.16 -23.39 1.55
C ILE A 29 -5.60 -22.90 1.37
N PHE A 30 -5.80 -21.64 0.96
CA PHE A 30 -7.15 -21.10 0.76
C PHE A 30 -7.89 -21.77 -0.40
N SER A 31 -7.19 -22.15 -1.49
CA SER A 31 -7.80 -22.92 -2.58
C SER A 31 -8.26 -24.29 -2.11
N LEU A 32 -7.47 -24.97 -1.26
CA LEU A 32 -7.86 -26.25 -0.68
C LEU A 32 -9.08 -26.09 0.24
N LEU A 33 -9.09 -25.08 1.10
CA LEU A 33 -10.24 -24.79 1.96
C LEU A 33 -11.49 -24.45 1.14
N ALA A 34 -11.35 -23.68 0.05
CA ALA A 34 -12.45 -23.39 -0.86
C ALA A 34 -13.00 -24.66 -1.52
N LEU A 35 -12.13 -25.58 -1.97
CA LEU A 35 -12.55 -26.87 -2.51
C LEU A 35 -13.30 -27.73 -1.48
N ILE A 36 -12.83 -27.75 -0.23
CA ILE A 36 -13.52 -28.47 0.85
C ILE A 36 -14.89 -27.84 1.13
N SER A 37 -14.99 -26.51 1.10
CA SER A 37 -16.27 -25.82 1.32
C SER A 37 -17.32 -26.13 0.25
N LEU A 38 -16.91 -26.40 -1.01
CA LEU A 38 -17.83 -26.82 -2.09
C LEU A 38 -18.55 -28.12 -1.79
N PHE A 39 -17.95 -29.02 -1.01
CA PHE A 39 -18.62 -30.27 -0.59
C PHE A 39 -19.62 -30.04 0.55
N LEU A 40 -19.40 -29.01 1.37
CA LEU A 40 -20.29 -28.66 2.48
C LEU A 40 -21.46 -27.79 2.03
N VAL A 41 -21.19 -26.87 1.12
CA VAL A 41 -22.17 -25.94 0.55
C VAL A 41 -22.06 -26.03 -0.97
N PRO A 42 -22.85 -26.85 -1.65
CA PRO A 42 -22.78 -26.98 -3.10
C PRO A 42 -23.17 -25.65 -3.77
N PRO A 43 -22.46 -25.27 -4.85
CA PRO A 43 -22.74 -24.04 -5.57
C PRO A 43 -24.13 -24.09 -6.21
N ASP A 44 -24.90 -23.05 -5.98
CA ASP A 44 -26.21 -22.80 -6.57
C ASP A 44 -26.23 -21.48 -7.34
N ALA A 45 -27.35 -21.12 -7.95
CA ALA A 45 -27.50 -19.88 -8.69
C ALA A 45 -27.30 -18.61 -7.80
N ALA A 46 -27.52 -18.71 -6.49
CA ALA A 46 -27.37 -17.64 -5.55
C ALA A 46 -25.87 -17.24 -5.32
N TYR A 47 -24.92 -18.08 -5.75
CA TYR A 47 -23.49 -17.73 -5.69
C TYR A 47 -23.14 -16.47 -6.48
N LEU A 48 -23.85 -16.20 -7.58
CA LEU A 48 -23.65 -14.98 -8.37
C LEU A 48 -24.13 -13.72 -7.63
N ASP A 49 -25.12 -13.86 -6.76
CA ASP A 49 -25.68 -12.75 -5.97
C ASP A 49 -24.75 -12.33 -4.82
N TYR A 50 -23.81 -13.21 -4.42
CA TYR A 50 -22.77 -12.84 -3.43
C TYR A 50 -21.70 -11.94 -4.00
N ILE A 51 -21.59 -11.86 -5.34
CA ILE A 51 -20.59 -11.00 -6.01
C ILE A 51 -21.21 -9.62 -6.21
N ASP A 52 -20.69 -8.64 -5.49
CA ASP A 52 -21.11 -7.25 -5.67
C ASP A 52 -20.40 -6.65 -6.91
N PHE A 53 -20.99 -6.92 -8.09
CA PHE A 53 -20.45 -6.43 -9.38
C PHE A 53 -20.37 -4.92 -9.44
N ARG A 54 -21.24 -4.20 -8.73
CA ARG A 54 -21.23 -2.74 -8.72
C ARG A 54 -19.98 -2.22 -8.02
N THR A 55 -19.70 -2.71 -6.82
CA THR A 55 -18.48 -2.37 -6.08
C THR A 55 -17.23 -2.74 -6.87
N LEU A 56 -17.19 -3.92 -7.50
CA LEU A 56 -16.06 -4.34 -8.33
C LEU A 56 -15.85 -3.43 -9.54
N ALA A 57 -16.91 -3.01 -10.22
CA ALA A 57 -16.81 -2.09 -11.35
C ALA A 57 -16.29 -0.71 -10.93
N ILE A 58 -16.76 -0.17 -9.80
CA ILE A 58 -16.27 1.10 -9.26
C ILE A 58 -14.79 1.00 -8.89
N LEU A 59 -14.38 -0.07 -8.22
CA LEU A 59 -12.96 -0.32 -7.89
C LEU A 59 -12.10 -0.41 -9.15
N PHE A 60 -12.55 -1.14 -10.16
CA PHE A 60 -11.81 -1.26 -11.42
C PHE A 60 -11.62 0.12 -12.09
N CYS A 61 -12.69 0.90 -12.21
CA CYS A 61 -12.62 2.25 -12.79
C CYS A 61 -11.68 3.16 -11.98
N LEU A 62 -11.77 3.11 -10.65
CA LEU A 62 -10.89 3.88 -9.77
C LEU A 62 -9.42 3.50 -9.98
N MET A 63 -9.12 2.21 -10.00
CA MET A 63 -7.75 1.72 -10.21
C MET A 63 -7.21 2.11 -11.59
N ALA A 64 -8.03 2.06 -12.64
CA ALA A 64 -7.64 2.47 -14.00
C ALA A 64 -7.31 3.97 -14.06
N VAL A 65 -8.13 4.83 -13.44
CA VAL A 65 -7.87 6.28 -13.37
C VAL A 65 -6.59 6.56 -12.58
N MET A 66 -6.39 5.88 -11.44
CA MET A 66 -5.21 6.08 -10.60
C MET A 66 -3.93 5.58 -11.28
N ALA A 67 -3.99 4.47 -12.03
CA ALA A 67 -2.88 4.01 -12.85
C ALA A 67 -2.46 5.06 -13.89
N GLY A 68 -3.42 5.72 -14.54
CA GLY A 68 -3.14 6.82 -15.47
C GLY A 68 -2.46 8.02 -14.80
N PHE A 69 -2.86 8.41 -13.59
CA PHE A 69 -2.19 9.48 -12.83
C PHE A 69 -0.78 9.07 -12.40
N GLN A 70 -0.57 7.81 -12.05
CA GLN A 70 0.73 7.28 -11.67
C GLN A 70 1.69 7.25 -12.87
N GLU A 71 1.25 6.78 -14.04
CA GLU A 71 2.06 6.79 -15.27
C GLU A 71 2.47 8.20 -15.70
N ASN A 72 1.59 9.19 -15.54
CA ASN A 72 1.91 10.59 -15.79
C ASN A 72 2.83 11.22 -14.73
N GLY A 73 3.23 10.50 -13.71
CA GLY A 73 4.14 10.96 -12.67
C GLY A 73 3.61 12.09 -11.78
N LEU A 74 2.29 12.33 -11.76
CA LEU A 74 1.65 13.43 -11.02
C LEU A 74 2.11 13.45 -9.55
N PHE A 75 2.06 12.30 -8.89
CA PHE A 75 2.42 12.20 -7.47
C PHE A 75 3.92 12.40 -7.22
N ALA A 76 4.77 11.97 -8.16
CA ALA A 76 6.21 12.19 -8.08
C ALA A 76 6.55 13.69 -8.20
N VAL A 77 5.87 14.43 -9.08
CA VAL A 77 6.05 15.88 -9.23
C VAL A 77 5.64 16.62 -7.96
N ILE A 78 4.48 16.26 -7.36
CA ILE A 78 4.03 16.84 -6.09
C ILE A 78 5.06 16.58 -4.99
N ALA A 79 5.54 15.34 -4.86
CA ALA A 79 6.50 14.96 -3.86
C ALA A 79 7.85 15.70 -4.03
N GLN A 80 8.37 15.78 -5.25
CA GLN A 80 9.61 16.52 -5.53
C GLN A 80 9.48 18.00 -5.19
N SER A 81 8.36 18.63 -5.56
CA SER A 81 8.11 20.04 -5.24
C SER A 81 8.13 20.32 -3.73
N ILE A 82 7.62 19.40 -2.92
CA ILE A 82 7.63 19.52 -1.45
C ILE A 82 9.05 19.27 -0.91
N LEU A 83 9.73 18.21 -1.41
CA LEU A 83 11.05 17.80 -0.92
C LEU A 83 12.15 18.84 -1.23
N CYS A 84 12.04 19.61 -2.29
CA CYS A 84 13.00 20.67 -2.61
C CYS A 84 13.13 21.74 -1.52
N HIS A 85 12.13 21.89 -0.65
CA HIS A 85 12.13 22.89 0.43
C HIS A 85 12.66 22.34 1.77
N VAL A 86 13.05 21.06 1.81
CA VAL A 86 13.42 20.36 3.05
C VAL A 86 14.92 20.12 3.10
N LYS A 87 15.57 20.51 4.21
CA LYS A 87 17.04 20.44 4.35
C LYS A 87 17.50 19.39 5.37
N ASN A 88 16.64 18.98 6.29
CA ASN A 88 17.00 18.10 7.40
C ASN A 88 16.38 16.71 7.25
N ILE A 89 17.13 15.65 7.60
CA ILE A 89 16.64 14.27 7.53
C ILE A 89 15.32 14.04 8.27
N ARG A 90 15.12 14.68 9.42
CA ARG A 90 13.90 14.60 10.20
C ARG A 90 12.69 15.16 9.45
N GLN A 91 12.89 16.30 8.78
CA GLN A 91 11.87 16.93 7.95
C GLN A 91 11.56 16.06 6.71
N ILE A 92 12.60 15.51 6.06
CA ILE A 92 12.42 14.59 4.92
C ILE A 92 11.55 13.41 5.33
N LEU A 93 11.87 12.76 6.45
CA LEU A 93 11.10 11.63 6.98
C LEU A 93 9.65 12.03 7.27
N SER A 94 9.45 13.12 8.00
CA SER A 94 8.11 13.59 8.35
C SER A 94 7.29 13.96 7.12
N VAL A 95 7.88 14.63 6.14
CA VAL A 95 7.23 14.99 4.88
C VAL A 95 6.83 13.75 4.09
N LEU A 96 7.71 12.76 3.93
CA LEU A 96 7.43 11.53 3.21
C LEU A 96 6.31 10.71 3.87
N VAL A 97 6.28 10.67 5.20
CA VAL A 97 5.23 9.99 5.97
C VAL A 97 3.89 10.71 5.82
N LEU A 98 3.87 12.03 6.02
CA LEU A 98 2.66 12.84 5.89
C LEU A 98 2.14 12.85 4.44
N LEU A 99 3.03 12.86 3.45
CA LEU A 99 2.64 12.76 2.05
C LEU A 99 1.87 11.46 1.78
N CYS A 100 2.36 10.32 2.28
CA CYS A 100 1.64 9.05 2.20
C CYS A 100 0.28 9.13 2.90
N PHE A 101 0.21 9.74 4.09
CA PHE A 101 -1.02 9.88 4.84
C PHE A 101 -2.08 10.68 4.08
N PHE A 102 -1.73 11.88 3.60
CA PHE A 102 -2.69 12.75 2.91
C PHE A 102 -3.04 12.25 1.51
N CYS A 103 -2.07 11.76 0.74
CA CYS A 103 -2.35 11.24 -0.59
C CYS A 103 -3.24 9.99 -0.54
N SER A 104 -3.07 9.11 0.44
CA SER A 104 -3.90 7.92 0.58
C SER A 104 -5.38 8.20 0.88
N MET A 105 -5.73 9.43 1.25
CA MET A 105 -7.13 9.85 1.39
C MET A 105 -7.83 9.96 0.04
N PHE A 106 -7.10 10.28 -1.03
CA PHE A 106 -7.63 10.53 -2.37
C PHE A 106 -7.35 9.39 -3.34
N ILE A 107 -6.24 8.69 -3.11
CA ILE A 107 -5.84 7.49 -3.83
C ILE A 107 -5.87 6.30 -2.88
N THR A 108 -5.87 5.08 -3.40
CA THR A 108 -5.83 3.91 -2.50
C THR A 108 -4.49 3.85 -1.75
N ASN A 109 -4.53 3.28 -0.54
CA ASN A 109 -3.32 3.05 0.27
C ASN A 109 -2.21 2.32 -0.51
N ASP A 110 -2.58 1.34 -1.34
CA ASP A 110 -1.65 0.55 -2.14
C ASP A 110 -0.98 1.41 -3.22
N VAL A 111 -1.74 2.25 -3.93
CA VAL A 111 -1.21 3.18 -4.94
C VAL A 111 -0.30 4.22 -4.29
N ALA A 112 -0.66 4.72 -3.10
CA ALA A 112 0.21 5.63 -2.34
C ALA A 112 1.55 4.97 -2.02
N LEU A 113 1.55 3.72 -1.55
CA LEU A 113 2.78 2.98 -1.23
C LEU A 113 3.63 2.68 -2.47
N ILE A 114 3.01 2.19 -3.55
CA ILE A 114 3.73 1.90 -4.81
C ILE A 114 4.39 3.17 -5.37
N THR A 115 3.80 4.35 -5.14
CA THR A 115 4.33 5.62 -5.60
C THR A 115 5.44 6.17 -4.68
N PHE A 116 5.18 6.24 -3.37
CA PHE A 116 6.07 6.97 -2.45
C PHE A 116 7.17 6.13 -1.85
N VAL A 117 7.05 4.80 -1.76
CA VAL A 117 8.13 3.93 -1.26
C VAL A 117 9.33 3.93 -2.21
N PRO A 118 9.19 3.74 -3.53
CA PRO A 118 10.31 3.88 -4.46
C PRO A 118 10.95 5.27 -4.42
N LEU A 119 10.14 6.34 -4.32
CA LEU A 119 10.65 7.69 -4.16
C LEU A 119 11.51 7.83 -2.89
N THR A 120 11.03 7.28 -1.77
CA THR A 120 11.77 7.25 -0.51
C THR A 120 13.11 6.54 -0.67
N ILE A 121 13.13 5.40 -1.33
CA ILE A 121 14.35 4.64 -1.62
C ILE A 121 15.34 5.50 -2.42
N ILE A 122 14.88 6.17 -3.48
CA ILE A 122 15.71 7.05 -4.30
C ILE A 122 16.28 8.19 -3.47
N VAL A 123 15.44 8.88 -2.69
CA VAL A 123 15.88 10.00 -1.83
C VAL A 123 16.96 9.54 -0.83
N PHE A 124 16.75 8.41 -0.16
CA PHE A 124 17.72 7.87 0.80
C PHE A 124 19.00 7.34 0.13
N HIS A 125 18.95 6.90 -1.13
CA HIS A 125 20.15 6.55 -1.88
C HIS A 125 21.03 7.77 -2.24
N MET A 126 20.42 8.93 -2.36
CA MET A 126 21.15 10.20 -2.61
C MET A 126 21.75 10.81 -1.34
N LEU A 127 21.36 10.31 -0.16
CA LEU A 127 21.87 10.78 1.13
C LEU A 127 23.12 10.00 1.56
N ASP A 128 23.85 10.56 2.52
CA ASP A 128 25.02 9.92 3.13
C ASP A 128 24.74 8.52 3.67
N ALA A 129 25.75 7.64 3.61
CA ALA A 129 25.64 6.26 4.08
C ALA A 129 25.15 6.12 5.53
N LYS A 130 25.52 7.07 6.40
CA LYS A 130 25.09 7.14 7.80
C LYS A 130 23.58 7.33 7.94
N LEU A 131 22.90 7.93 6.96
CA LEU A 131 21.48 8.22 6.97
C LEU A 131 20.63 7.06 6.44
N LYS A 132 21.23 6.11 5.74
CA LYS A 132 20.51 4.93 5.19
C LYS A 132 19.86 4.06 6.26
N LYS A 133 20.31 4.12 7.51
CA LYS A 133 19.66 3.43 8.64
C LYS A 133 18.23 3.89 8.90
N TRP A 134 17.84 5.06 8.40
CA TRP A 134 16.49 5.60 8.52
C TRP A 134 15.51 5.11 7.44
N LEU A 135 16.01 4.46 6.39
CA LEU A 135 15.19 4.01 5.25
C LEU A 135 14.08 3.05 5.69
N ILE A 136 14.43 1.95 6.35
CA ILE A 136 13.45 0.93 6.77
C ILE A 136 12.40 1.52 7.71
N PRO A 137 12.76 2.25 8.78
CA PRO A 137 11.76 2.90 9.63
C PRO A 137 10.85 3.88 8.89
N THR A 138 11.37 4.63 7.92
CA THR A 138 10.57 5.54 7.10
C THR A 138 9.52 4.77 6.30
N ILE A 139 9.91 3.67 5.65
CA ILE A 139 8.99 2.82 4.88
C ILE A 139 7.91 2.22 5.79
N VAL A 140 8.27 1.75 6.98
CA VAL A 140 7.30 1.24 7.96
C VAL A 140 6.30 2.32 8.36
N LEU A 141 6.78 3.53 8.67
CA LEU A 141 5.91 4.66 9.02
C LEU A 141 5.03 5.09 7.84
N GLN A 142 5.54 5.06 6.61
CA GLN A 142 4.74 5.32 5.40
C GLN A 142 3.63 4.28 5.21
N THR A 143 3.92 3.00 5.47
CA THR A 143 2.92 1.93 5.39
C THR A 143 1.80 2.15 6.41
N ILE A 144 2.15 2.49 7.64
CA ILE A 144 1.17 2.84 8.68
C ILE A 144 0.39 4.09 8.27
N ALA A 145 1.07 5.13 7.81
CA ALA A 145 0.48 6.39 7.38
C ALA A 145 -0.53 6.22 6.24
N ALA A 146 -0.17 5.44 5.21
CA ALA A 146 -1.06 5.18 4.09
C ALA A 146 -2.35 4.46 4.52
N ASN A 147 -2.25 3.47 5.40
CA ASN A 147 -3.42 2.77 5.92
C ASN A 147 -4.29 3.66 6.82
N LEU A 148 -3.69 4.48 7.69
CA LEU A 148 -4.43 5.38 8.57
C LEU A 148 -5.07 6.55 7.81
N GLY A 149 -4.39 7.10 6.81
CA GLY A 149 -4.92 8.18 5.99
C GLY A 149 -6.07 7.73 5.10
N SER A 150 -5.94 6.57 4.46
CA SER A 150 -6.95 6.00 3.56
C SER A 150 -8.29 5.71 4.23
N MET A 151 -8.32 5.70 5.56
CA MET A 151 -9.53 5.45 6.34
C MET A 151 -10.57 6.57 6.23
N LEU A 152 -10.16 7.82 5.91
CA LEU A 152 -11.06 8.98 5.90
C LEU A 152 -12.12 8.89 4.81
N THR A 153 -11.78 8.44 3.61
CA THR A 153 -12.67 8.48 2.45
C THR A 153 -13.09 7.09 2.00
N PRO A 154 -14.25 6.96 1.34
CA PRO A 154 -14.64 5.69 0.73
C PRO A 154 -13.67 5.22 -0.36
N LEU A 155 -12.95 6.14 -1.01
CA LEU A 155 -12.01 5.85 -2.09
C LEU A 155 -10.63 5.40 -1.61
N GLY A 156 -10.29 5.66 -0.34
CA GLY A 156 -8.97 5.39 0.22
C GLY A 156 -8.61 3.90 0.29
N ASN A 157 -9.60 3.02 0.43
CA ASN A 157 -9.39 1.57 0.36
C ASN A 157 -10.68 0.82 -0.02
N PRO A 158 -10.56 -0.41 -0.58
CA PRO A 158 -11.72 -1.21 -1.00
C PRO A 158 -12.70 -1.51 0.13
N GLN A 159 -12.20 -1.68 1.35
CA GLN A 159 -13.02 -1.99 2.52
C GLN A 159 -13.95 -0.83 2.87
N ASN A 160 -13.44 0.41 2.83
CA ASN A 160 -14.25 1.60 3.07
C ASN A 160 -15.31 1.81 1.99
N LEU A 161 -14.96 1.55 0.73
CA LEU A 161 -15.92 1.64 -0.37
C LEU A 161 -17.07 0.65 -0.17
N TYR A 162 -16.75 -0.59 0.19
CA TYR A 162 -17.76 -1.61 0.50
C TYR A 162 -18.65 -1.21 1.68
N LEU A 163 -18.06 -0.73 2.77
CA LEU A 163 -18.81 -0.27 3.95
C LEU A 163 -19.70 0.93 3.61
N TYR A 164 -19.20 1.88 2.84
CA TYR A 164 -19.94 3.03 2.37
C TYR A 164 -21.18 2.61 1.57
N GLU A 165 -21.03 1.72 0.59
CA GLU A 165 -22.15 1.22 -0.21
C GLU A 165 -23.18 0.46 0.63
N LYS A 166 -22.74 -0.42 1.53
CA LYS A 166 -23.63 -1.19 2.40
C LYS A 166 -24.33 -0.35 3.47
N SER A 167 -23.73 0.73 3.92
CA SER A 167 -24.34 1.63 4.91
C SER A 167 -25.49 2.45 4.34
N GLY A 168 -25.55 2.66 3.02
CA GLY A 168 -26.52 3.54 2.37
C GLY A 168 -26.40 5.01 2.82
N SER A 169 -25.29 5.39 3.49
CA SER A 169 -25.05 6.74 3.97
C SER A 169 -24.67 7.67 2.83
N ASP A 170 -24.89 8.96 3.01
CA ASP A 170 -24.31 9.96 2.13
C ASP A 170 -22.82 10.16 2.45
N ILE A 171 -22.08 10.71 1.49
CA ILE A 171 -20.62 10.89 1.62
C ILE A 171 -20.24 11.82 2.78
N GLY A 172 -21.06 12.84 3.06
CA GLY A 172 -20.84 13.78 4.15
C GLY A 172 -20.92 13.09 5.51
N SER A 173 -21.94 12.26 5.72
CA SER A 173 -22.11 11.48 6.95
C SER A 173 -20.98 10.48 7.15
N PHE A 174 -20.52 9.81 6.09
CA PHE A 174 -19.38 8.90 6.15
C PHE A 174 -18.09 9.65 6.56
N LEU A 175 -17.80 10.78 5.93
CA LEU A 175 -16.62 11.59 6.26
C LEU A 175 -16.67 12.10 7.70
N LEU A 176 -17.81 12.60 8.16
CA LEU A 176 -17.97 13.06 9.54
C LEU A 176 -17.77 11.94 10.56
N LEU A 177 -18.22 10.73 10.24
CA LEU A 177 -18.02 9.56 11.10
C LEU A 177 -16.54 9.17 11.17
N MET A 178 -15.80 9.20 10.06
CA MET A 178 -14.40 8.76 9.99
C MET A 178 -13.40 9.84 10.43
N LEU A 179 -13.80 11.12 10.38
CA LEU A 179 -12.92 12.25 10.68
C LEU A 179 -12.27 12.19 12.07
N PRO A 180 -12.98 11.93 13.20
CA PRO A 180 -12.35 11.88 14.51
C PRO A 180 -11.30 10.76 14.61
N PHE A 181 -11.55 9.60 14.03
CA PHE A 181 -10.60 8.49 14.03
C PHE A 181 -9.35 8.83 13.22
N THR A 182 -9.54 9.43 12.04
CA THR A 182 -8.42 9.86 11.18
C THR A 182 -7.62 10.98 11.85
N PHE A 183 -8.26 11.91 12.52
CA PHE A 183 -7.59 13.00 13.24
C PHE A 183 -6.76 12.47 14.42
N VAL A 184 -7.30 11.59 15.24
CA VAL A 184 -6.56 10.94 16.33
C VAL A 184 -5.38 10.14 15.78
N SER A 185 -5.59 9.40 14.70
CA SER A 185 -4.53 8.64 14.01
C SER A 185 -3.40 9.55 13.51
N LEU A 186 -3.74 10.71 12.94
CA LEU A 186 -2.76 11.70 12.51
C LEU A 186 -1.92 12.22 13.68
N LEU A 187 -2.57 12.57 14.81
CA LEU A 187 -1.87 13.05 15.99
C LEU A 187 -0.91 11.99 16.56
N LEU A 188 -1.36 10.74 16.66
CA LEU A 188 -0.51 9.63 17.11
C LEU A 188 0.65 9.37 16.15
N LEU A 189 0.40 9.41 14.84
CA LEU A 189 1.44 9.24 13.83
C LEU A 189 2.49 10.36 13.90
N CYS A 190 2.06 11.62 14.04
CA CYS A 190 2.95 12.76 14.22
C CYS A 190 3.78 12.63 15.50
N ALA A 191 3.13 12.31 16.64
CA ALA A 191 3.82 12.10 17.90
C ALA A 191 4.86 10.99 17.81
N TRP A 192 4.50 9.87 17.18
CA TRP A 192 5.44 8.75 16.97
C TRP A 192 6.61 9.14 16.06
N THR A 193 6.32 9.77 14.92
CA THR A 193 7.35 10.21 13.98
C THR A 193 8.34 11.17 14.64
N VAL A 194 7.85 12.13 15.42
CA VAL A 194 8.69 13.10 16.16
C VAL A 194 9.48 12.39 17.26
N SER A 195 8.86 11.58 18.10
CA SER A 195 9.53 10.84 19.17
C SER A 195 10.62 9.93 18.62
N TYR A 196 10.31 9.19 17.57
CA TYR A 196 11.27 8.29 16.92
C TYR A 196 12.49 9.04 16.36
N THR A 197 12.27 10.18 15.72
CA THR A 197 13.36 11.01 15.18
C THR A 197 14.18 11.70 16.27
N HIS A 198 13.56 12.03 17.40
CA HIS A 198 14.27 12.60 18.55
C HIS A 198 15.15 11.60 19.30
N LEU A 199 14.60 10.44 19.65
CA LEU A 199 15.33 9.41 20.40
C LEU A 199 16.56 8.92 19.64
N ARG A 200 16.45 8.67 18.35
CA ARG A 200 17.55 8.15 17.55
C ARG A 200 18.56 9.19 17.10
N ALA A 201 18.24 10.49 17.18
CA ALA A 201 19.23 11.54 16.95
C ALA A 201 20.20 11.73 18.12
N HIS A 202 19.78 11.36 19.33
CA HIS A 202 20.67 11.32 20.50
C HIS A 202 21.70 10.19 20.39
N GLU A 203 21.34 9.02 19.84
CA GLU A 203 22.27 7.91 19.62
C GLU A 203 23.37 8.25 18.60
N THR A 204 23.08 9.09 17.60
CA THR A 204 24.07 9.50 16.57
C THR A 204 24.99 10.63 16.99
N SER A 205 24.73 11.26 18.12
CA SER A 205 25.60 12.34 18.66
C SER A 205 26.65 11.80 19.65
N GLN A 206 26.59 10.50 19.95
CA GLN A 206 27.53 9.83 20.88
C GLN A 206 28.55 8.93 20.19
N ASP A 207 28.45 8.73 18.86
CA ASP A 207 29.43 8.07 17.99
C ASP A 207 30.18 9.10 17.11
#